data_2c020f19156d57b1f978caaf0799596a
#
_entry.id   2c020f19156d57b1f978caaf0799596a
#
_cell.length_a   1.000
_cell.length_b   1.000
_cell.length_c   1.000
_cell.angle_alpha   90.00
_cell.angle_beta   90.00
_cell.angle_gamma   90.00
#
_symmetry.space_group_name_H-M   'P 1'
#
loop_
_entity.id
_entity.type
_entity.pdbx_description
1 polymer ?
#
loop_
_entity_poly.entity_id
_entity_poly.type
_entity_poly.pdbx_seq_one_letter_code
_entity_poly.pdbx_strand_id
1 'polypeptide(L)'
;QWQHARSAAWRAIETRRPLVRCTNNGITCWVDERGRFHGVMQPVHSPGVRQMRVPIRKGPRGATFYQRHGDWLSWGSVVVCLGLLVAQLLALQMERKKGSASVDVPAK
;
A
#
# COMPACT_ATOMS: atom_id res chain seq x y z
N GLN A 1 -13.87 -11.02 -6.56
CA GLN A 1 -14.53 -10.79 -5.26
C GLN A 1 -13.61 -11.13 -4.09
N TRP A 2 -12.91 -12.25 -4.12
CA TRP A 2 -11.92 -12.63 -3.12
C TRP A 2 -10.74 -11.67 -3.05
N GLN A 3 -10.33 -11.10 -4.17
CA GLN A 3 -9.25 -10.10 -4.21
C GLN A 3 -9.58 -8.87 -3.36
N HIS A 4 -10.79 -8.34 -3.50
CA HIS A 4 -11.25 -7.22 -2.66
C HIS A 4 -11.39 -7.59 -1.18
N ALA A 5 -11.81 -8.84 -0.89
CA ALA A 5 -11.87 -9.31 0.49
C ALA A 5 -10.46 -9.41 1.11
N ARG A 6 -9.48 -9.90 0.36
CA ARG A 6 -8.07 -9.95 0.79
C ARG A 6 -7.50 -8.55 1.04
N SER A 7 -7.81 -7.57 0.18
CA SER A 7 -7.39 -6.17 0.43
C SER A 7 -7.97 -5.62 1.74
N ALA A 8 -9.21 -5.98 2.07
CA ALA A 8 -9.80 -5.63 3.36
C ALA A 8 -9.10 -6.32 4.55
N ALA A 9 -8.62 -7.57 4.36
CA ALA A 9 -7.87 -8.28 5.38
C ALA A 9 -6.55 -7.60 5.73
N TRP A 10 -5.83 -7.05 4.74
CA TRP A 10 -4.63 -6.25 4.98
C TRP A 10 -4.91 -5.06 5.89
N ARG A 11 -6.03 -4.36 5.70
CA ARG A 11 -6.42 -3.24 6.58
C ARG A 11 -6.67 -3.66 8.02
N ALA A 12 -7.23 -4.85 8.24
CA ALA A 12 -7.40 -5.40 9.59
C ALA A 12 -6.05 -5.69 10.27
N ILE A 13 -5.08 -6.21 9.52
CA ILE A 13 -3.72 -6.48 9.98
C ILE A 13 -2.97 -5.17 10.27
N GLU A 14 -2.97 -4.22 9.34
CA GLU A 14 -2.29 -2.92 9.45
C GLU A 14 -2.75 -2.13 10.67
N THR A 15 -4.05 -2.15 10.93
CA THR A 15 -4.64 -1.42 12.04
C THR A 15 -4.72 -2.22 13.34
N ARG A 16 -4.48 -3.55 13.28
CA ARG A 16 -4.71 -4.51 14.36
C ARG A 16 -6.11 -4.40 14.96
N ARG A 17 -7.10 -4.22 14.08
CA ARG A 17 -8.50 -4.11 14.47
C ARG A 17 -9.35 -5.07 13.63
N PRO A 18 -10.37 -5.71 14.21
CA PRO A 18 -11.29 -6.48 13.41
C PRO A 18 -12.04 -5.55 12.46
N LEU A 19 -12.29 -6.04 11.25
CA LEU A 19 -12.98 -5.33 10.19
C LEU A 19 -14.24 -6.11 9.82
N VAL A 20 -15.39 -5.44 9.81
CA VAL A 20 -16.64 -5.99 9.28
C VAL A 20 -16.82 -5.48 7.86
N ARG A 21 -17.05 -6.39 6.96
CA ARG A 21 -17.30 -6.11 5.56
C ARG A 21 -18.71 -6.55 5.19
N CYS A 22 -19.52 -5.59 4.75
CA CYS A 22 -20.83 -5.83 4.17
C CYS A 22 -20.81 -5.35 2.72
N THR A 23 -21.21 -6.19 1.80
CA THR A 23 -21.14 -5.89 0.37
C THR A 23 -22.42 -6.33 -0.34
N ASN A 24 -22.84 -5.55 -1.33
CA ASN A 24 -23.99 -5.88 -2.15
C ASN A 24 -23.68 -7.05 -3.11
N ASN A 25 -22.55 -6.99 -3.83
CA ASN A 25 -22.13 -7.96 -4.83
C ASN A 25 -20.81 -8.64 -4.50
N GLY A 26 -20.53 -8.90 -3.24
CA GLY A 26 -19.25 -9.44 -2.84
C GLY A 26 -19.34 -10.34 -1.60
N ILE A 27 -18.19 -10.57 -1.00
CA ILE A 27 -18.07 -11.39 0.19
C ILE A 27 -18.40 -10.55 1.42
N THR A 28 -19.52 -10.87 2.08
CA THR A 28 -19.89 -10.33 3.40
C THR A 28 -19.30 -11.24 4.47
N CYS A 29 -18.47 -10.68 5.34
CA CYS A 29 -17.75 -11.40 6.39
C CYS A 29 -17.20 -10.42 7.43
N TRP A 30 -16.61 -10.95 8.48
CA TRP A 30 -15.70 -10.15 9.29
C TRP A 30 -14.29 -10.77 9.28
N VAL A 31 -13.30 -9.92 9.47
CA VAL A 31 -11.87 -10.30 9.44
C VAL A 31 -11.27 -9.95 10.79
N ASP A 32 -10.53 -10.86 11.39
CA ASP A 32 -9.85 -10.60 12.64
C ASP A 32 -8.57 -9.77 12.47
N GLU A 33 -7.97 -9.36 13.55
CA GLU A 33 -6.72 -8.57 13.58
C GLU A 33 -5.50 -9.30 12.99
N ARG A 34 -5.64 -10.59 12.67
CA ARG A 34 -4.62 -11.44 12.03
C ARG A 34 -4.92 -11.71 10.57
N GLY A 35 -5.98 -11.10 10.02
CA GLY A 35 -6.39 -11.28 8.64
C GLY A 35 -7.19 -12.56 8.34
N ARG A 36 -7.69 -13.27 9.36
CA ARG A 36 -8.48 -14.48 9.18
C ARG A 36 -9.94 -14.12 8.95
N PHE A 37 -10.54 -14.77 7.96
CA PHE A 37 -11.95 -14.57 7.62
C PHE A 37 -12.86 -15.40 8.48
N HIS A 38 -13.93 -14.78 8.97
CA HIS A 38 -14.95 -15.42 9.80
C HIS A 38 -16.35 -15.07 9.29
N GLY A 39 -17.28 -15.99 9.46
CA GLY A 39 -18.68 -15.75 9.15
C GLY A 39 -18.96 -15.39 7.69
N VAL A 40 -18.20 -15.97 6.76
CA VAL A 40 -18.41 -15.76 5.32
C VAL A 40 -19.82 -16.16 4.93
N MET A 41 -20.59 -15.25 4.35
CA MET A 41 -21.92 -15.53 3.84
C MET A 41 -21.83 -16.26 2.48
N GLN A 42 -22.52 -17.37 2.39
CA GLN A 42 -22.66 -18.18 1.19
C GLN A 42 -24.15 -18.47 0.94
N PRO A 43 -24.62 -18.55 -0.32
CA PRO A 43 -23.87 -18.24 -1.53
C PRO A 43 -23.66 -16.74 -1.72
N VAL A 44 -22.59 -16.37 -2.42
CA VAL A 44 -22.32 -14.98 -2.80
C VAL A 44 -23.40 -14.53 -3.79
N HIS A 45 -23.88 -13.29 -3.68
CA HIS A 45 -25.01 -12.72 -4.47
C HIS A 45 -26.43 -13.11 -4.02
N SER A 46 -26.59 -13.79 -2.90
CA SER A 46 -27.93 -13.97 -2.35
C SER A 46 -28.26 -12.88 -1.34
N PRO A 47 -29.50 -12.37 -1.34
CA PRO A 47 -29.95 -11.47 -0.29
C PRO A 47 -30.01 -12.23 1.04
N GLY A 48 -29.64 -11.57 2.12
CA GLY A 48 -29.67 -12.18 3.44
C GLY A 48 -29.23 -11.23 4.54
N VAL A 49 -29.62 -11.57 5.75
CA VAL A 49 -29.20 -10.89 6.98
C VAL A 49 -28.49 -11.92 7.84
N ARG A 50 -27.33 -11.54 8.38
CA ARG A 50 -26.58 -12.38 9.29
C ARG A 50 -26.12 -11.62 10.51
N GLN A 51 -26.40 -12.15 11.66
CA GLN A 51 -25.86 -11.64 12.92
C GLN A 51 -24.50 -12.26 13.14
N MET A 52 -23.50 -11.42 13.43
CA MET A 52 -22.13 -11.84 13.70
C MET A 52 -21.66 -11.27 15.02
N ARG A 53 -21.01 -12.12 15.80
CA ARG A 53 -20.40 -11.70 17.07
C ARG A 53 -18.93 -11.41 16.81
N VAL A 54 -18.55 -10.13 16.81
CA VAL A 54 -17.18 -9.67 16.57
C VAL A 54 -16.51 -9.37 17.92
N PRO A 55 -15.44 -10.07 18.29
CA PRO A 55 -14.74 -9.82 19.54
C PRO A 55 -13.95 -8.51 19.46
N ILE A 56 -14.33 -7.53 20.26
CA ILE A 56 -13.62 -6.25 20.37
C ILE A 56 -12.82 -6.25 21.66
N ARG A 57 -11.51 -6.18 21.55
CA ARG A 57 -10.64 -6.02 22.73
C ARG A 57 -10.82 -4.62 23.33
N LYS A 58 -11.15 -4.55 24.59
CA LYS A 58 -11.18 -3.31 25.37
C LYS A 58 -9.76 -2.98 25.85
N GLY A 59 -9.35 -1.72 25.73
CA GLY A 59 -8.09 -1.21 26.27
C GLY A 59 -7.27 -0.40 25.25
N PRO A 60 -6.32 0.41 25.74
CA PRO A 60 -5.45 1.22 24.90
C PRO A 60 -4.57 0.30 24.05
N ARG A 61 -4.64 0.46 22.74
CA ARG A 61 -3.75 -0.20 21.79
C ARG A 61 -2.71 0.81 21.35
N GLY A 62 -1.44 0.44 21.47
CA GLY A 62 -0.39 1.20 20.82
C GLY A 62 -0.65 1.28 19.32
N ALA A 63 -0.46 2.45 18.74
CA ALA A 63 -0.56 2.61 17.29
C ALA A 63 0.46 1.69 16.60
N THR A 64 0.04 1.03 15.52
CA THR A 64 0.96 0.24 14.70
C THR A 64 1.96 1.16 14.01
N PHE A 65 3.06 0.59 13.51
CA PHE A 65 4.04 1.34 12.73
C PHE A 65 3.38 2.08 11.55
N TYR A 66 2.48 1.39 10.85
CA TYR A 66 1.73 1.97 9.74
C TYR A 66 0.84 3.16 10.19
N GLN A 67 0.15 3.02 11.33
CA GLN A 67 -0.67 4.12 11.86
C GLN A 67 0.13 5.35 12.28
N ARG A 68 1.41 5.17 12.65
CA ARG A 68 2.30 6.28 13.04
C ARG A 68 2.95 6.97 11.86
N HIS A 69 3.32 6.21 10.83
CA HIS A 69 4.14 6.70 9.73
C HIS A 69 3.38 6.79 8.39
N GLY A 70 2.16 6.24 8.33
CA GLY A 70 1.36 6.25 7.10
C GLY A 70 2.10 5.59 5.92
N ASP A 71 2.00 6.20 4.76
CA ASP A 71 2.58 5.70 3.51
C ASP A 71 4.07 6.07 3.35
N TRP A 72 4.85 5.93 4.42
CA TRP A 72 6.28 6.27 4.45
C TRP A 72 7.09 5.60 3.33
N LEU A 73 6.72 4.36 2.96
CA LEU A 73 7.37 3.61 1.89
C LEU A 73 7.15 4.26 0.53
N SER A 74 5.93 4.73 0.27
CA SER A 74 5.58 5.45 -0.97
C SER A 74 6.37 6.74 -1.10
N TRP A 75 6.42 7.53 -0.03
CA TRP A 75 7.23 8.75 0.00
C TRP A 75 8.72 8.48 -0.15
N GLY A 76 9.24 7.46 0.52
CA GLY A 76 10.62 7.00 0.36
C GLY A 76 10.94 6.61 -1.08
N SER A 77 10.05 5.87 -1.73
CA SER A 77 10.21 5.47 -3.13
C SER A 77 10.26 6.68 -4.07
N VAL A 78 9.39 7.67 -3.87
CA VAL A 78 9.39 8.92 -4.65
C VAL A 78 10.71 9.65 -4.51
N VAL A 79 11.23 9.79 -3.30
CA VAL A 79 12.52 10.46 -3.04
C VAL A 79 13.67 9.73 -3.75
N VAL A 80 13.71 8.41 -3.67
CA VAL A 80 14.72 7.60 -4.35
C VAL A 80 14.63 7.77 -5.87
N CYS A 81 13.43 7.69 -6.45
CA CYS A 81 13.24 7.85 -7.89
C CYS A 81 13.67 9.24 -8.38
N LEU A 82 13.30 10.29 -7.64
CA LEU A 82 13.72 11.66 -7.97
C LEU A 82 15.25 11.82 -7.87
N GLY A 83 15.86 11.25 -6.84
CA GLY A 83 17.33 11.29 -6.67
C GLY A 83 18.05 10.61 -7.83
N LEU A 84 17.58 9.43 -8.26
CA LEU A 84 18.15 8.74 -9.42
C LEU A 84 17.97 9.53 -10.71
N LEU A 85 16.80 10.15 -10.91
CA LEU A 85 16.54 10.99 -12.08
C LEU A 85 17.48 12.18 -12.14
N VAL A 86 17.65 12.89 -11.03
CA VAL A 86 18.58 14.04 -10.93
C VAL A 86 20.02 13.60 -11.18
N ALA A 87 20.46 12.49 -10.57
CA ALA A 87 21.80 11.96 -10.78
C ALA A 87 22.05 11.64 -12.28
N GLN A 88 21.08 11.04 -12.95
CA GLN A 88 21.18 10.73 -14.38
C GLN A 88 21.23 12.00 -15.24
N LEU A 89 20.42 13.00 -14.94
CA LEU A 89 20.44 14.29 -15.67
C LEU A 89 21.79 15.01 -15.51
N LEU A 90 22.36 15.00 -14.31
CA LEU A 90 23.68 15.57 -14.04
C LEU A 90 24.78 14.82 -14.79
N ALA A 91 24.75 13.49 -14.83
CA ALA A 91 25.69 12.68 -15.59
C ALA A 91 25.65 13.02 -17.08
N LEU A 92 24.46 13.12 -17.66
CA LEU A 92 24.29 13.52 -19.08
C LEU A 92 24.81 14.94 -19.37
N GLN A 93 24.63 15.87 -18.44
CA GLN A 93 25.18 17.22 -18.60
C GLN A 93 26.72 17.24 -18.52
N MET A 94 27.31 16.41 -17.68
CA MET A 94 28.77 16.28 -17.60
C MET A 94 29.35 15.70 -18.89
N GLU A 95 28.71 14.70 -19.49
CA GLU A 95 29.14 14.12 -20.77
C GLU A 95 29.03 15.12 -21.92
N ARG A 96 27.96 15.92 -21.98
CA ARG A 96 27.79 16.98 -22.97
C ARG A 96 28.89 18.03 -22.85
N LYS A 97 29.28 18.44 -21.64
CA LYS A 97 30.38 19.40 -21.43
C LYS A 97 31.73 18.82 -21.84
N LYS A 98 32.00 17.55 -21.59
CA LYS A 98 33.22 16.90 -22.06
C LYS A 98 33.31 16.78 -23.58
N GLY A 99 32.20 16.46 -24.23
CA GLY A 99 32.12 16.40 -25.71
C GLY A 99 32.33 17.76 -26.36
N SER A 100 31.85 18.86 -25.77
CA SER A 100 32.06 20.23 -26.31
C SER A 100 33.51 20.70 -26.12
N ALA A 101 34.20 20.28 -25.09
CA ALA A 101 35.61 20.66 -24.83
C ALA A 101 36.59 19.92 -25.74
N SER A 102 36.22 18.82 -26.39
CA SER A 102 37.08 18.05 -27.29
C SER A 102 37.03 18.50 -28.74
N VAL A 103 36.13 19.44 -29.12
CA VAL A 103 35.99 19.94 -30.50
C VAL A 103 36.84 21.19 -30.76
N ASP A 104 37.36 21.85 -29.73
CA ASP A 104 38.25 23.01 -29.84
C ASP A 104 39.73 22.62 -29.97
N VAL A 105 40.11 21.80 -30.96
CA VAL A 105 41.49 21.62 -31.37
C VAL A 105 41.71 22.49 -32.62
N PRO A 106 42.47 23.60 -32.55
CA PRO A 106 42.73 24.39 -33.71
C PRO A 106 43.63 23.62 -34.67
N ALA A 107 43.15 23.44 -35.92
CA ALA A 107 43.97 23.01 -37.02
C ALA A 107 45.07 24.06 -37.27
N LYS A 108 46.32 23.62 -37.09
CA LYS A 108 47.49 24.34 -37.62
C LYS A 108 47.80 23.83 -39.01
#